data_6bc36442aebda75786c8724665e462c8
#
_entry.id   6bc36442aebda75786c8724665e462c8
#
_cell.length_a   1.000
_cell.length_b   1.000
_cell.length_c   1.000
_cell.angle_alpha   90.00
_cell.angle_beta   90.00
_cell.angle_gamma   90.00
#
_symmetry.space_group_name_H-M   'P 1'
#
loop_
_entity.id
_entity.type
_entity.pdbx_description
1 polymer ?
#
loop_
_entity_poly.entity_id
_entity_poly.type
_entity_poly.pdbx_seq_one_letter_code
_entity_poly.pdbx_strand_id
1 'polypeptide(L)' 'MSMITRDELSRVGLRLLANHGLADVSMRRVAKEFDVAVSALYWHVKDKQSLLGAMVDQLLTDLHIAPPTDN' A
#
# COMPACT_ATOMS: atom_id res chain seq x y z
N MET A 1 7.30 0.25 -19.47
CA MET A 1 7.58 0.23 -18.12
C MET A 1 6.69 1.10 -17.32
N SER A 2 6.02 0.59 -16.37
CA SER A 2 5.09 1.39 -15.65
C SER A 2 5.73 2.04 -14.48
N MET A 3 5.28 3.24 -14.15
CA MET A 3 5.71 3.88 -12.96
C MET A 3 4.95 3.32 -11.80
N ILE A 4 5.60 3.13 -10.67
CA ILE A 4 4.92 2.72 -9.46
C ILE A 4 4.07 3.88 -8.97
N THR A 5 2.82 3.62 -8.67
CA THR A 5 1.93 4.63 -8.15
C THR A 5 1.50 4.26 -6.73
N ARG A 6 0.98 5.23 -6.01
CA ARG A 6 0.47 4.99 -4.66
C ARG A 6 -0.67 3.97 -4.70
N ASP A 7 -1.48 4.01 -5.76
CA ASP A 7 -2.54 3.03 -5.96
C ASP A 7 -1.98 1.63 -6.09
N GLU A 8 -0.95 1.47 -6.88
CA GLU A 8 -0.34 0.15 -7.06
C GLU A 8 0.29 -0.35 -5.76
N LEU A 9 0.93 0.53 -5.00
CA LEU A 9 1.48 0.16 -3.71
C LEU A 9 0.38 -0.32 -2.76
N SER A 10 -0.74 0.38 -2.74
CA SER A 10 -1.86 0.01 -1.90
C SER A 10 -2.40 -1.36 -2.28
N ARG A 11 -2.54 -1.62 -3.56
CA ARG A 11 -3.09 -2.89 -4.04
C ARG A 11 -2.16 -4.06 -3.73
N VAL A 12 -0.85 -3.85 -3.88
CA VAL A 12 0.12 -4.88 -3.53
C VAL A 12 0.08 -5.14 -2.02
N GLY A 13 0.02 -4.07 -1.23
CA GLY A 13 -0.07 -4.22 0.22
C GLY A 13 -1.30 -5.00 0.64
N LEU A 14 -2.45 -4.71 0.03
CA LEU A 14 -3.68 -5.42 0.33
C LEU A 14 -3.60 -6.89 -0.09
N ARG A 15 -2.96 -7.17 -1.20
CA ARG A 15 -2.77 -8.54 -1.65
C ARG A 15 -1.88 -9.32 -0.68
N LEU A 16 -0.80 -8.70 -0.22
CA LEU A 16 0.08 -9.34 0.75
C LEU A 16 -0.66 -9.59 2.06
N LEU A 17 -1.47 -8.63 2.49
CA LEU A 17 -2.25 -8.78 3.69
C LEU A 17 -3.21 -9.97 3.57
N ALA A 18 -3.91 -10.07 2.45
CA ALA A 18 -4.89 -11.12 2.24
C ALA A 18 -4.24 -12.50 2.15
N ASN A 19 -3.06 -12.59 1.56
CA ASN A 19 -2.43 -13.88 1.32
C ASN A 19 -1.52 -14.33 2.44
N HIS A 20 -0.91 -13.40 3.15
CA HIS A 20 0.14 -13.75 4.11
C HIS A 20 -0.06 -13.13 5.48
N GLY A 21 -0.99 -12.22 5.63
CA GLY A 21 -1.25 -11.58 6.90
C GLY A 21 -0.47 -10.29 7.09
N LEU A 22 -0.83 -9.56 8.14
CA LEU A 22 -0.27 -8.24 8.39
C LEU A 22 1.24 -8.27 8.62
N ALA A 23 1.73 -9.34 9.23
CA ALA A 23 3.15 -9.44 9.54
C ALA A 23 4.02 -9.41 8.29
N ASP A 24 3.48 -9.83 7.16
CA ASP A 24 4.25 -9.83 5.92
C ASP A 24 4.12 -8.53 5.14
N VAL A 25 3.29 -7.61 5.57
CA VAL A 25 3.17 -6.32 4.90
C VAL A 25 4.29 -5.43 5.41
N SER A 26 5.29 -5.21 4.60
CA SER A 26 6.42 -4.37 4.95
C SER A 26 6.91 -3.65 3.71
N MET A 27 7.64 -2.56 3.91
CA MET A 27 8.20 -1.82 2.77
C MET A 27 9.14 -2.71 1.96
N ARG A 28 9.93 -3.53 2.63
CA ARG A 28 10.86 -4.42 1.95
C ARG A 28 10.11 -5.46 1.11
N ARG A 29 9.07 -6.04 1.65
CA ARG A 29 8.30 -7.06 0.93
C ARG A 29 7.60 -6.46 -0.28
N VAL A 30 7.04 -5.26 -0.10
CA VAL A 30 6.37 -4.57 -1.20
C VAL A 30 7.39 -4.22 -2.29
N ALA A 31 8.57 -3.75 -1.91
CA ALA A 31 9.62 -3.45 -2.89
C ALA A 31 10.00 -4.70 -3.67
N LYS A 32 10.06 -5.84 -3.00
CA LYS A 32 10.37 -7.10 -3.66
C LYS A 32 9.31 -7.45 -4.69
N GLU A 33 8.06 -7.19 -4.39
CA GLU A 33 6.98 -7.47 -5.34
C GLU A 33 7.09 -6.63 -6.60
N PHE A 34 7.64 -5.42 -6.49
CA PHE A 34 7.84 -4.57 -7.65
C PHE A 34 9.24 -4.74 -8.25
N ASP A 35 10.08 -5.57 -7.64
CA ASP A 35 11.45 -5.79 -8.10
C ASP A 35 12.24 -4.48 -8.13
N VAL A 36 12.13 -3.70 -7.09
CA VAL A 36 12.85 -2.44 -6.95
C VAL A 36 13.49 -2.36 -5.58
N ALA A 37 14.41 -1.44 -5.40
CA ALA A 37 15.00 -1.19 -4.11
C ALA A 37 13.96 -0.54 -3.18
N VAL A 38 14.07 -0.81 -1.90
CA VAL A 38 13.12 -0.25 -0.94
C VAL A 38 13.13 1.27 -0.97
N SER A 39 14.28 1.87 -1.25
CA SER A 39 14.39 3.33 -1.33
C SER A 39 13.49 3.93 -2.41
N ALA A 40 13.18 3.16 -3.45
CA ALA A 40 12.30 3.67 -4.50
C ALA A 40 10.88 3.87 -4.00
N LEU A 41 10.49 3.16 -2.96
CA LEU A 41 9.13 3.30 -2.42
C LEU A 41 8.96 4.58 -1.62
N TYR A 42 10.06 5.11 -1.06
CA TYR A 42 9.96 6.29 -0.23
C TYR A 42 9.60 7.56 -1.01
N TRP A 43 9.62 7.47 -2.32
CA TRP A 43 9.11 8.55 -3.15
C TRP A 43 7.58 8.61 -3.09
N HIS A 44 6.93 7.51 -2.72
CA HIS A 44 5.48 7.41 -2.76
C HIS A 44 4.87 7.34 -1.35
N VAL A 45 5.51 6.62 -0.44
CA VAL A 45 5.05 6.51 0.95
C VAL A 45 6.25 6.63 1.85
N LYS A 46 6.13 7.37 2.94
CA LYS A 46 7.27 7.66 3.79
C LYS A 46 7.67 6.48 4.64
N ASP A 47 6.73 5.67 5.07
CA ASP A 47 6.99 4.58 5.98
C ASP A 47 5.85 3.57 5.91
N LYS A 48 5.94 2.53 6.71
CA LYS A 48 4.91 1.49 6.73
C LYS A 48 3.56 2.03 7.15
N GLN A 49 3.54 2.98 8.06
CA GLN A 49 2.27 3.55 8.50
C GLN A 49 1.57 4.27 7.36
N SER A 50 2.30 5.01 6.56
CA SER A 50 1.75 5.66 5.37
C SER A 50 1.24 4.64 4.36
N LEU A 51 1.97 3.54 4.21
CA LEU A 51 1.52 2.46 3.33
C LEU A 51 0.22 1.86 3.83
N LEU A 52 0.13 1.59 5.12
CA LEU A 52 -1.09 1.03 5.68
C LEU A 52 -2.27 1.99 5.52
N GLY A 53 -2.01 3.28 5.68
CA GLY A 53 -3.04 4.30 5.45
C GLY A 53 -3.54 4.31 4.02
N ALA A 54 -2.62 4.17 3.07
CA ALA A 54 -2.99 4.10 1.66
C ALA A 54 -3.80 2.84 1.36
N MET A 55 -3.46 1.74 2.02
CA MET A 55 -4.21 0.49 1.86
C MET A 55 -5.64 0.64 2.36
N VAL A 56 -5.79 1.29 3.50
CA VAL A 56 -7.13 1.52 4.05
C VAL A 56 -7.94 2.42 3.12
N ASP A 57 -7.33 3.48 2.62
CA ASP A 57 -8.00 4.37 1.68
C ASP A 57 -8.44 3.62 0.43
N GLN A 58 -7.59 2.75 -0.07
CA GLN A 58 -7.91 1.98 -1.27
C GLN A 58 -9.06 1.01 -1.00
N LEU A 59 -9.04 0.37 0.17
CA LEU A 59 -10.08 -0.56 0.53
C LEU A 59 -11.44 0.15 0.63
N LEU A 60 -11.47 1.31 1.26
CA LEU A 60 -12.70 2.09 1.37
C LEU A 60 -13.19 2.53 0.00
N THR A 61 -12.28 2.91 -0.87
CA THR A 61 -12.64 3.30 -2.22
C THR A 61 -13.23 2.12 -2.99
N ASP A 62 -12.60 0.95 -2.88
CA ASP A 62 -13.06 -0.23 -3.59
C ASP A 62 -14.44 -0.69 -3.09
N LEU A 63 -14.74 -0.44 -1.83
CA LEU A 63 -16.04 -0.79 -1.28
C LEU A 63 -17.06 0.33 -1.45
N HIS A 64 -16.65 1.42 -2.04
CA HIS A 64 -17.51 2.60 -2.24
C HIS A 64 -18.05 3.14 -0.91
N ILE A 65 -17.23 3.07 0.14
CA ILE A 65 -17.61 3.56 1.43
C ILE A 65 -16.86 4.85 1.69
N ALA A 66 -17.59 5.91 1.93
CA ALA A 66 -16.95 7.18 2.21
C ALA A 66 -16.27 7.11 3.58
N PRO A 67 -15.08 7.66 3.73
CA PRO A 67 -14.45 7.69 5.04
C PRO A 67 -15.25 8.59 5.97
N PRO A 68 -15.23 8.30 7.25
CA PRO A 68 -15.94 9.15 8.20
C PRO A 68 -15.32 10.54 8.22
N THR A 69 -16.13 11.52 8.12
CA THR A 69 -15.63 12.84 8.20
C THR A 69 -16.16 13.44 9.43
N ASP A 70 -15.39 14.25 10.01
CA ASP A 70 -15.78 14.77 11.15
C ASP A 70 -16.29 16.00 10.89
N ASN A 71 -16.98 16.45 10.79
CA ASN A 71 -17.40 17.67 10.61
C ASN A 71 -18.51 18.02 10.97
#